data_6b2f52a598da44762df2b4cfab1bb53c
#
_entry.id   6b2f52a598da44762df2b4cfab1bb53c
#
_cell.length_a   1.000
_cell.length_b   1.000
_cell.length_c   1.000
_cell.angle_alpha   90.00
_cell.angle_beta   90.00
_cell.angle_gamma   90.00
#
_symmetry.space_group_name_H-M   'P 1'
#
loop_
_entity.id
_entity.type
_entity.pdbx_description
1 polymer ?
#
loop_
_entity_poly.entity_id
_entity_poly.type
_entity_poly.pdbx_seq_one_letter_code
_entity_poly.pdbx_strand_id
1 'polypeptide(L)'
;MCSKRGDVMGALSLYDSARLEGVRLGQHHYTVLLYLCSSAARGYEVYENMCVDKVSMNEAALTAVARMAMSMGDGDMAFEMVRQMKDLGISPKLRSYGPALSTFCDNGELDKAFAVEKHMLEHGVYPEEPELEALLRVSIGAGNSDKVYYVLHKLRSSVRKVSPTTASLIVDWFKSKQASRIGKRKWDKRLIMEAIENNGGGWYGQGWLGKGKWEVVHTTIGKDGVCKCCGVHLTTIDLDPIETENFSKSVASLALMREKGSNFLKFQKWLDYYGPFEAVVDAANVGLFGQGRFMPHKATVANEIHQRLPSKKFPLIILHNKRIKGDKMDEPINRALIDKWNNANALYATPSGSNDDWYWLYAAIKFKCLLITNDEMRDHLFQLLGNDFFPKWKERHQVRFSFSDTGSPVFHMPPPCSVVIQESEEGHWHVPIETELNYESERRWLCITRAKLDMVRKDCSTTSKDSKPLQKAECARSATRNASAKE
;
A
#
# COMPACT_ATOMS: atom_id res chain seq x y z
N MET A 1 -25.19 26.80 -14.84
CA MET A 1 -24.06 27.60 -15.35
C MET A 1 -23.19 28.13 -14.23
N CYS A 2 -23.74 28.74 -13.18
CA CYS A 2 -22.99 29.28 -12.02
C CYS A 2 -22.08 28.25 -11.35
N SER A 3 -22.56 27.01 -11.15
CA SER A 3 -21.77 25.93 -10.55
C SER A 3 -20.46 25.61 -11.31
N LYS A 4 -20.50 25.57 -12.64
CA LYS A 4 -19.29 25.32 -13.46
C LYS A 4 -18.27 26.47 -13.42
N ARG A 5 -18.70 27.68 -13.03
CA ARG A 5 -17.88 28.88 -12.95
C ARG A 5 -17.47 29.23 -11.51
N GLY A 6 -17.98 28.49 -10.52
CA GLY A 6 -17.79 28.83 -9.12
C GLY A 6 -18.46 30.16 -8.70
N ASP A 7 -19.45 30.62 -9.45
CA ASP A 7 -20.14 31.89 -9.23
C ASP A 7 -21.18 31.73 -8.12
N VAL A 8 -20.76 31.92 -6.89
CA VAL A 8 -21.59 31.82 -5.69
C VAL A 8 -22.64 32.94 -5.66
N MET A 9 -22.23 34.18 -5.94
CA MET A 9 -23.12 35.34 -5.87
C MET A 9 -24.22 35.27 -6.92
N GLY A 10 -23.89 34.89 -8.16
CA GLY A 10 -24.89 34.70 -9.21
C GLY A 10 -25.85 33.53 -8.89
N ALA A 11 -25.35 32.46 -8.28
CA ALA A 11 -26.21 31.34 -7.86
C ALA A 11 -27.19 31.75 -6.75
N LEU A 12 -26.74 32.50 -5.75
CA LEU A 12 -27.60 33.00 -4.66
C LEU A 12 -28.60 34.04 -5.15
N SER A 13 -28.23 34.96 -6.05
CA SER A 13 -29.17 35.90 -6.65
C SER A 13 -30.29 35.19 -7.42
N LEU A 14 -29.96 34.16 -8.19
CA LEU A 14 -30.96 33.34 -8.88
C LEU A 14 -31.84 32.58 -7.87
N TYR A 15 -31.28 32.10 -6.79
CA TYR A 15 -32.01 31.45 -5.71
C TYR A 15 -33.00 32.39 -5.06
N ASP A 16 -32.60 33.62 -4.70
CA ASP A 16 -33.45 34.64 -4.09
C ASP A 16 -34.60 35.03 -5.04
N SER A 17 -34.33 35.23 -6.31
CA SER A 17 -35.33 35.50 -7.33
C SER A 17 -36.35 34.36 -7.45
N ALA A 18 -35.87 33.11 -7.50
CA ALA A 18 -36.75 31.94 -7.56
C ALA A 18 -37.64 31.83 -6.33
N ARG A 19 -37.14 32.14 -5.13
CA ARG A 19 -37.92 32.17 -3.90
C ARG A 19 -38.98 33.25 -3.90
N LEU A 20 -38.64 34.45 -4.37
CA LEU A 20 -39.61 35.59 -4.47
C LEU A 20 -40.70 35.28 -5.48
N GLU A 21 -40.40 34.61 -6.58
CA GLU A 21 -41.37 34.22 -7.60
C GLU A 21 -42.16 32.96 -7.25
N GLY A 22 -41.91 32.33 -6.12
CA GLY A 22 -42.59 31.11 -5.68
C GLY A 22 -42.22 29.88 -6.50
N VAL A 23 -41.11 29.90 -7.20
CA VAL A 23 -40.64 28.76 -8.00
C VAL A 23 -40.20 27.61 -7.09
N ARG A 24 -40.77 26.42 -7.29
CA ARG A 24 -40.35 25.22 -6.54
C ARG A 24 -38.99 24.74 -6.97
N LEU A 25 -38.05 24.68 -6.00
CA LEU A 25 -36.72 24.14 -6.20
C LEU A 25 -36.73 22.64 -5.83
N GLY A 26 -36.13 21.81 -6.70
CA GLY A 26 -35.96 20.37 -6.42
C GLY A 26 -34.62 20.05 -5.77
N GLN A 27 -34.46 18.80 -5.38
CA GLN A 27 -33.25 18.27 -4.70
C GLN A 27 -31.93 18.67 -5.40
N HIS A 28 -31.87 18.56 -6.73
CA HIS A 28 -30.67 18.94 -7.47
C HIS A 28 -30.27 20.40 -7.31
N HIS A 29 -31.26 21.31 -7.33
CA HIS A 29 -30.99 22.74 -7.19
C HIS A 29 -30.43 23.06 -5.80
N TYR A 30 -31.07 22.55 -4.74
CA TYR A 30 -30.59 22.69 -3.38
C TYR A 30 -29.20 22.10 -3.18
N THR A 31 -28.94 20.87 -3.67
CA THR A 31 -27.63 20.23 -3.58
C THR A 31 -26.52 21.07 -4.22
N VAL A 32 -26.79 21.64 -5.41
CA VAL A 32 -25.82 22.50 -6.10
C VAL A 32 -25.57 23.80 -5.34
N LEU A 33 -26.62 24.42 -4.81
CA LEU A 33 -26.52 25.63 -3.99
C LEU A 33 -25.71 25.39 -2.72
N LEU A 34 -26.04 24.34 -1.96
CA LEU A 34 -25.31 23.94 -0.75
C LEU A 34 -23.84 23.68 -1.04
N TYR A 35 -23.53 23.01 -2.16
CA TYR A 35 -22.15 22.75 -2.55
C TYR A 35 -21.38 24.04 -2.85
N LEU A 36 -21.99 25.00 -3.53
CA LEU A 36 -21.40 26.29 -3.83
C LEU A 36 -21.18 27.14 -2.58
N CYS A 37 -22.12 27.08 -1.64
CA CYS A 37 -22.15 27.90 -0.42
C CYS A 37 -21.45 27.23 0.77
N SER A 38 -20.69 26.15 0.58
CA SER A 38 -20.12 25.33 1.66
C SER A 38 -19.25 26.09 2.67
N SER A 39 -18.84 27.31 2.36
CA SER A 39 -18.09 28.20 3.27
C SER A 39 -18.85 29.49 3.62
N ALA A 40 -20.09 29.66 3.16
CA ALA A 40 -20.85 30.89 3.33
C ALA A 40 -21.98 30.75 4.35
N ALA A 41 -22.18 31.77 5.19
CA ALA A 41 -23.28 31.82 6.17
C ALA A 41 -24.67 31.61 5.53
N ARG A 42 -24.86 32.06 4.30
CA ARG A 42 -26.07 31.85 3.50
C ARG A 42 -26.36 30.38 3.22
N GLY A 43 -25.37 29.51 3.29
CA GLY A 43 -25.57 28.08 3.08
C GLY A 43 -26.52 27.44 4.10
N TYR A 44 -26.51 27.90 5.33
CA TYR A 44 -27.47 27.45 6.36
C TYR A 44 -28.88 27.83 6.05
N GLU A 45 -29.13 29.06 5.62
CA GLU A 45 -30.45 29.52 5.18
C GLU A 45 -30.97 28.65 4.02
N VAL A 46 -30.11 28.32 3.08
CA VAL A 46 -30.46 27.42 1.96
C VAL A 46 -30.82 26.01 2.48
N TYR A 47 -30.08 25.51 3.47
CA TYR A 47 -30.35 24.22 4.12
C TYR A 47 -31.69 24.23 4.87
N GLU A 48 -31.94 25.27 5.70
CA GLU A 48 -33.20 25.43 6.42
C GLU A 48 -34.40 25.50 5.46
N ASN A 49 -34.26 26.27 4.38
CA ASN A 49 -35.29 26.34 3.35
C ASN A 49 -35.53 25.01 2.63
N MET A 50 -34.49 24.21 2.42
CA MET A 50 -34.63 22.85 1.90
C MET A 50 -35.47 21.97 2.84
N CYS A 51 -35.25 22.10 4.15
CA CYS A 51 -36.02 21.39 5.16
C CYS A 51 -37.49 21.86 5.19
N VAL A 52 -37.71 23.19 5.14
CA VAL A 52 -39.06 23.80 5.14
C VAL A 52 -39.83 23.35 3.89
N ASP A 53 -39.21 23.35 2.74
CA ASP A 53 -39.79 22.92 1.46
C ASP A 53 -39.99 21.39 1.39
N LYS A 54 -39.62 20.66 2.43
CA LYS A 54 -39.68 19.18 2.53
C LYS A 54 -39.04 18.47 1.34
N VAL A 55 -37.96 19.04 0.84
CA VAL A 55 -37.19 18.44 -0.26
C VAL A 55 -36.29 17.36 0.32
N SER A 56 -36.34 16.15 -0.27
CA SER A 56 -35.53 15.02 0.18
C SER A 56 -34.03 15.33 0.08
N MET A 57 -33.29 15.00 1.12
CA MET A 57 -31.84 15.16 1.16
C MET A 57 -31.14 13.96 0.50
N ASN A 58 -29.93 14.20 0.03
CA ASN A 58 -29.02 13.16 -0.47
C ASN A 58 -27.66 13.29 0.20
N GLU A 59 -26.78 12.31 -0.03
CA GLU A 59 -25.42 12.29 0.55
C GLU A 59 -24.65 13.58 0.25
N ALA A 60 -24.74 14.09 -0.98
CA ALA A 60 -24.01 15.29 -1.38
C ALA A 60 -24.51 16.56 -0.66
N ALA A 61 -25.82 16.70 -0.44
CA ALA A 61 -26.40 17.83 0.30
C ALA A 61 -25.94 17.81 1.77
N LEU A 62 -26.09 16.68 2.46
CA LEU A 62 -25.66 16.53 3.86
C LEU A 62 -24.14 16.69 4.02
N THR A 63 -23.35 16.18 3.07
CA THR A 63 -21.89 16.40 3.07
C THR A 63 -21.53 17.88 2.86
N ALA A 64 -22.29 18.62 2.05
CA ALA A 64 -22.08 20.05 1.90
C ALA A 64 -22.39 20.82 3.19
N VAL A 65 -23.47 20.47 3.91
CA VAL A 65 -23.79 21.05 5.23
C VAL A 65 -22.71 20.70 6.25
N ALA A 66 -22.21 19.46 6.26
CA ALA A 66 -21.09 19.05 7.13
C ALA A 66 -19.82 19.90 6.88
N ARG A 67 -19.52 20.24 5.62
CA ARG A 67 -18.41 21.14 5.28
C ARG A 67 -18.64 22.58 5.77
N MET A 68 -19.86 23.06 5.73
CA MET A 68 -20.20 24.36 6.32
C MET A 68 -19.95 24.35 7.84
N ALA A 69 -20.42 23.31 8.53
CA ALA A 69 -20.15 23.12 9.95
C ALA A 69 -18.63 23.09 10.25
N MET A 70 -17.86 22.38 9.45
CA MET A 70 -16.40 22.36 9.54
C MET A 70 -15.80 23.77 9.41
N SER A 71 -16.29 24.60 8.47
CA SER A 71 -15.77 25.95 8.27
C SER A 71 -16.05 26.89 9.48
N MET A 72 -17.00 26.51 10.34
CA MET A 72 -17.30 27.21 11.59
C MET A 72 -16.68 26.57 12.83
N GLY A 73 -15.91 25.47 12.63
CA GLY A 73 -15.32 24.72 13.73
C GLY A 73 -16.31 23.86 14.51
N ASP A 74 -17.53 23.65 13.99
CA ASP A 74 -18.57 22.84 14.61
C ASP A 74 -18.52 21.37 14.17
N GLY A 75 -17.69 20.59 14.86
CA GLY A 75 -17.54 19.16 14.60
C GLY A 75 -18.78 18.36 14.97
N ASP A 76 -19.51 18.75 16.00
CA ASP A 76 -20.71 18.05 16.45
C ASP A 76 -21.81 18.15 15.38
N MET A 77 -22.05 19.34 14.84
CA MET A 77 -22.98 19.50 13.73
C MET A 77 -22.51 18.75 12.46
N ALA A 78 -21.21 18.81 12.14
CA ALA A 78 -20.69 18.08 11.00
C ALA A 78 -20.93 16.57 11.15
N PHE A 79 -20.77 16.02 12.35
CA PHE A 79 -21.01 14.60 12.61
C PHE A 79 -22.49 14.24 12.64
N GLU A 80 -23.34 15.17 13.10
CA GLU A 80 -24.78 14.99 13.09
C GLU A 80 -25.32 14.81 11.66
N MET A 81 -24.78 15.55 10.69
CA MET A 81 -25.15 15.36 9.28
C MET A 81 -24.86 13.93 8.79
N VAL A 82 -23.79 13.32 9.27
CA VAL A 82 -23.47 11.93 8.92
C VAL A 82 -24.43 10.94 9.59
N ARG A 83 -24.83 11.20 10.85
CA ARG A 83 -25.82 10.36 11.55
C ARG A 83 -27.18 10.42 10.87
N GLN A 84 -27.61 11.61 10.46
CA GLN A 84 -28.86 11.79 9.70
C GLN A 84 -28.88 11.01 8.37
N MET A 85 -27.74 10.80 7.74
CA MET A 85 -27.68 9.95 6.53
C MET A 85 -28.23 8.56 6.85
N LYS A 86 -27.86 7.98 7.99
CA LYS A 86 -28.34 6.66 8.42
C LYS A 86 -29.87 6.64 8.62
N ASP A 87 -30.40 7.65 9.31
CA ASP A 87 -31.83 7.74 9.59
C ASP A 87 -32.67 7.89 8.30
N LEU A 88 -32.07 8.52 7.29
CA LEU A 88 -32.65 8.68 5.96
C LEU A 88 -32.37 7.48 5.02
N GLY A 89 -31.69 6.43 5.48
CA GLY A 89 -31.33 5.27 4.65
C GLY A 89 -30.25 5.58 3.60
N ILE A 90 -29.48 6.63 3.78
CA ILE A 90 -28.39 7.06 2.88
C ILE A 90 -27.07 6.48 3.40
N SER A 91 -26.32 5.77 2.54
CA SER A 91 -25.01 5.26 2.90
C SER A 91 -23.96 6.38 2.86
N PRO A 92 -23.32 6.72 4.01
CA PRO A 92 -22.26 7.72 4.04
C PRO A 92 -21.02 7.19 3.28
N LYS A 93 -20.26 8.13 2.72
CA LYS A 93 -18.97 7.85 2.03
C LYS A 93 -17.83 8.43 2.86
N LEU A 94 -16.60 8.07 2.52
CA LEU A 94 -15.41 8.62 3.18
C LEU A 94 -15.45 10.15 3.24
N ARG A 95 -15.78 10.82 2.14
CA ARG A 95 -15.91 12.28 2.06
C ARG A 95 -16.99 12.87 2.98
N SER A 96 -17.95 12.07 3.42
CA SER A 96 -19.02 12.53 4.33
C SER A 96 -18.50 12.66 5.77
N TYR A 97 -17.53 11.83 6.14
CA TYR A 97 -16.92 11.85 7.47
C TYR A 97 -15.79 12.87 7.61
N GLY A 98 -15.10 13.19 6.51
CA GLY A 98 -13.94 14.08 6.51
C GLY A 98 -14.17 15.39 7.29
N PRO A 99 -15.27 16.13 7.07
CA PRO A 99 -15.53 17.37 7.79
C PRO A 99 -15.58 17.23 9.32
N ALA A 100 -16.31 16.24 9.84
CA ALA A 100 -16.40 15.99 11.27
C ALA A 100 -15.06 15.56 11.87
N LEU A 101 -14.40 14.59 11.21
CA LEU A 101 -13.12 14.07 11.68
C LEU A 101 -12.05 15.15 11.73
N SER A 102 -11.91 15.93 10.66
CA SER A 102 -10.94 17.02 10.59
C SER A 102 -11.19 18.04 11.69
N THR A 103 -12.45 18.48 11.87
CA THR A 103 -12.79 19.47 12.88
C THR A 103 -12.46 18.99 14.29
N PHE A 104 -12.84 17.77 14.67
CA PHE A 104 -12.50 17.23 15.98
C PHE A 104 -10.99 17.07 16.19
N CYS A 105 -10.26 16.67 15.14
CA CYS A 105 -8.81 16.56 15.21
C CYS A 105 -8.14 17.94 15.37
N ASP A 106 -8.59 18.95 14.64
CA ASP A 106 -8.04 20.30 14.69
C ASP A 106 -8.38 21.01 16.02
N ASN A 107 -9.54 20.70 16.61
CA ASN A 107 -9.94 21.17 17.94
C ASN A 107 -9.26 20.40 19.09
N GLY A 108 -8.53 19.31 18.81
CA GLY A 108 -7.91 18.47 19.84
C GLY A 108 -8.87 17.55 20.58
N GLU A 109 -10.06 17.31 20.05
CA GLU A 109 -11.14 16.51 20.65
C GLU A 109 -10.95 15.01 20.36
N LEU A 110 -9.94 14.41 21.01
CA LEU A 110 -9.49 13.04 20.75
C LEU A 110 -10.63 12.01 20.77
N ASP A 111 -11.44 12.00 21.81
CA ASP A 111 -12.48 10.98 21.98
C ASP A 111 -13.56 11.09 20.92
N LYS A 112 -13.93 12.31 20.53
CA LYS A 112 -14.90 12.54 19.46
C LYS A 112 -14.33 12.14 18.09
N ALA A 113 -13.07 12.44 17.82
CA ALA A 113 -12.40 12.01 16.59
C ALA A 113 -12.42 10.49 16.45
N PHE A 114 -12.12 9.75 17.52
CA PHE A 114 -12.20 8.28 17.50
C PHE A 114 -13.64 7.74 17.52
N ALA A 115 -14.60 8.48 18.00
CA ALA A 115 -16.02 8.14 17.84
C ALA A 115 -16.46 8.22 16.37
N VAL A 116 -15.95 9.20 15.61
CA VAL A 116 -16.16 9.28 14.15
C VAL A 116 -15.54 8.09 13.45
N GLU A 117 -14.27 7.76 13.75
CA GLU A 117 -13.57 6.61 13.16
C GLU A 117 -14.32 5.30 13.45
N LYS A 118 -14.78 5.10 14.69
CA LYS A 118 -15.58 3.93 15.05
C LYS A 118 -16.86 3.84 14.21
N HIS A 119 -17.59 4.95 14.07
CA HIS A 119 -18.80 5.01 13.25
C HIS A 119 -18.52 4.73 11.76
N MET A 120 -17.36 5.19 11.24
CA MET A 120 -16.92 4.86 9.88
C MET A 120 -16.82 3.35 9.70
N LEU A 121 -16.08 2.69 10.60
CA LEU A 121 -15.84 1.24 10.55
C LEU A 121 -17.14 0.43 10.65
N GLU A 122 -18.06 0.83 11.55
CA GLU A 122 -19.37 0.20 11.72
C GLU A 122 -20.25 0.29 10.46
N HIS A 123 -19.99 1.27 9.58
CA HIS A 123 -20.69 1.44 8.31
C HIS A 123 -19.89 0.95 7.10
N GLY A 124 -18.80 0.21 7.32
CA GLY A 124 -17.97 -0.34 6.25
C GLY A 124 -17.18 0.71 5.48
N VAL A 125 -16.99 1.91 6.07
CA VAL A 125 -16.15 2.97 5.51
C VAL A 125 -14.81 2.95 6.23
N TYR A 126 -13.74 2.76 5.48
CA TYR A 126 -12.39 2.66 6.05
C TYR A 126 -11.63 3.97 5.86
N PRO A 127 -10.92 4.46 6.90
CA PRO A 127 -10.08 5.65 6.77
C PRO A 127 -8.89 5.37 5.83
N GLU A 128 -8.57 6.37 5.02
CA GLU A 128 -7.37 6.42 4.21
C GLU A 128 -6.25 7.18 4.94
N GLU A 129 -5.09 7.36 4.29
CA GLU A 129 -3.95 8.01 4.95
C GLU A 129 -4.26 9.42 5.49
N PRO A 130 -4.99 10.30 4.79
CA PRO A 130 -5.32 11.62 5.32
C PRO A 130 -6.11 11.59 6.65
N GLU A 131 -7.09 10.68 6.76
CA GLU A 131 -7.87 10.50 7.98
C GLU A 131 -7.01 9.92 9.10
N LEU A 132 -6.16 8.94 8.78
CA LEU A 132 -5.22 8.35 9.74
C LEU A 132 -4.16 9.37 10.19
N GLU A 133 -3.69 10.24 9.31
CA GLU A 133 -2.79 11.34 9.65
C GLU A 133 -3.44 12.31 10.65
N ALA A 134 -4.70 12.68 10.42
CA ALA A 134 -5.44 13.55 11.35
C ALA A 134 -5.60 12.90 12.74
N LEU A 135 -5.97 11.60 12.77
CA LEU A 135 -6.05 10.83 14.01
C LEU A 135 -4.71 10.70 14.71
N LEU A 136 -3.62 10.52 13.94
CA LEU A 136 -2.27 10.48 14.51
C LEU A 136 -1.90 11.82 15.14
N ARG A 137 -2.18 12.92 14.47
CA ARG A 137 -1.89 14.29 14.92
C ARG A 137 -2.58 14.59 16.24
N VAL A 138 -3.89 14.34 16.33
CA VAL A 138 -4.63 14.58 17.57
C VAL A 138 -4.17 13.67 18.72
N SER A 139 -3.79 12.42 18.41
CA SER A 139 -3.27 11.47 19.40
C SER A 139 -1.93 11.91 19.97
N ILE A 140 -1.04 12.44 19.11
CA ILE A 140 0.27 13.00 19.51
C ILE A 140 0.05 14.26 20.35
N GLY A 141 -0.84 15.17 19.92
CA GLY A 141 -1.17 16.39 20.67
C GLY A 141 -1.71 16.10 22.05
N ALA A 142 -2.54 15.08 22.20
CA ALA A 142 -3.07 14.61 23.48
C ALA A 142 -2.04 13.79 24.30
N GLY A 143 -0.88 13.44 23.72
CA GLY A 143 0.11 12.57 24.36
C GLY A 143 -0.39 11.15 24.64
N ASN A 144 -1.41 10.69 23.92
CA ASN A 144 -2.03 9.38 24.12
C ASN A 144 -1.28 8.30 23.35
N SER A 145 -0.38 7.61 24.05
CA SER A 145 0.49 6.57 23.50
C SER A 145 -0.26 5.40 22.89
N ASP A 146 -1.38 5.01 23.49
CA ASP A 146 -2.12 3.84 23.05
C ASP A 146 -2.84 4.12 21.74
N LYS A 147 -3.37 5.34 21.62
CA LYS A 147 -3.98 5.81 20.37
C LYS A 147 -2.94 5.99 19.26
N VAL A 148 -1.75 6.50 19.56
CA VAL A 148 -0.65 6.56 18.60
C VAL A 148 -0.27 5.16 18.12
N TYR A 149 -0.11 4.20 19.03
CA TYR A 149 0.19 2.81 18.68
C TYR A 149 -0.91 2.20 17.80
N TYR A 150 -2.17 2.42 18.15
CA TYR A 150 -3.32 1.97 17.37
C TYR A 150 -3.31 2.56 15.94
N VAL A 151 -3.07 3.86 15.79
CA VAL A 151 -3.06 4.50 14.47
C VAL A 151 -1.88 4.02 13.63
N LEU A 152 -0.71 3.77 14.23
CA LEU A 152 0.42 3.15 13.52
C LEU A 152 0.06 1.76 12.98
N HIS A 153 -0.72 0.98 13.74
CA HIS A 153 -1.24 -0.30 13.24
C HIS A 153 -2.21 -0.14 12.07
N LYS A 154 -3.10 0.86 12.15
CA LYS A 154 -4.01 1.17 11.04
C LYS A 154 -3.24 1.60 9.78
N LEU A 155 -2.25 2.49 9.93
CA LEU A 155 -1.35 2.89 8.84
C LEU A 155 -0.62 1.68 8.24
N ARG A 156 -0.08 0.77 9.09
CA ARG A 156 0.54 -0.46 8.62
C ARG A 156 -0.39 -1.30 7.74
N SER A 157 -1.66 -1.37 8.09
CA SER A 157 -2.64 -2.20 7.40
C SER A 157 -3.14 -1.56 6.10
N SER A 158 -3.25 -0.23 6.08
CA SER A 158 -3.91 0.52 5.00
C SER A 158 -2.93 1.18 4.03
N VAL A 159 -1.71 1.51 4.47
CA VAL A 159 -0.74 2.29 3.72
C VAL A 159 0.56 1.51 3.51
N ARG A 160 1.08 1.53 2.28
CA ARG A 160 2.36 0.89 1.96
C ARG A 160 3.55 1.75 2.35
N LYS A 161 3.53 2.99 1.93
CA LYS A 161 4.55 4.00 2.23
C LYS A 161 3.81 5.20 2.77
N VAL A 162 4.26 5.72 3.89
CA VAL A 162 3.66 6.92 4.45
C VAL A 162 4.12 8.16 3.70
N SER A 163 3.24 9.14 3.58
CA SER A 163 3.56 10.46 3.04
C SER A 163 4.65 11.15 3.87
N PRO A 164 5.36 12.14 3.33
CA PRO A 164 6.34 12.92 4.09
C PRO A 164 5.72 13.62 5.32
N THR A 165 4.47 14.04 5.24
CA THR A 165 3.75 14.69 6.35
C THR A 165 3.48 13.70 7.48
N THR A 166 2.94 12.53 7.17
CA THR A 166 2.73 11.44 8.12
C THR A 166 4.07 10.99 8.74
N ALA A 167 5.12 10.87 7.93
CA ALA A 167 6.46 10.52 8.42
C ALA A 167 6.99 11.57 9.42
N SER A 168 6.77 12.86 9.17
CA SER A 168 7.15 13.92 10.10
C SER A 168 6.43 13.80 11.44
N LEU A 169 5.11 13.56 11.43
CA LEU A 169 4.34 13.33 12.66
C LEU A 169 4.85 12.12 13.45
N ILE A 170 5.20 11.03 12.77
CA ILE A 170 5.79 9.86 13.43
C ILE A 170 7.12 10.24 14.08
N VAL A 171 7.98 10.99 13.39
CA VAL A 171 9.25 11.49 13.94
C VAL A 171 9.00 12.37 15.17
N ASP A 172 8.03 13.27 15.13
CA ASP A 172 7.69 14.18 16.23
C ASP A 172 7.24 13.39 17.47
N TRP A 173 6.41 12.34 17.26
CA TRP A 173 6.05 11.44 18.34
C TRP A 173 7.28 10.81 19.01
N PHE A 174 8.14 10.16 18.23
CA PHE A 174 9.29 9.47 18.78
C PHE A 174 10.33 10.41 19.44
N LYS A 175 10.42 11.66 18.98
CA LYS A 175 11.26 12.69 19.61
C LYS A 175 10.63 13.30 20.86
N SER A 176 9.35 13.03 21.14
CA SER A 176 8.64 13.60 22.28
C SER A 176 9.11 13.08 23.62
N LYS A 177 8.91 13.89 24.68
CA LYS A 177 9.18 13.47 26.06
C LYS A 177 8.27 12.33 26.50
N GLN A 178 7.01 12.31 26.00
CA GLN A 178 6.05 11.24 26.27
C GLN A 178 6.58 9.90 25.77
N ALA A 179 6.91 9.81 24.50
CA ALA A 179 7.44 8.59 23.90
C ALA A 179 8.68 8.04 24.62
N SER A 180 9.53 8.90 25.16
CA SER A 180 10.73 8.48 25.91
C SER A 180 10.41 7.83 27.26
N ARG A 181 9.26 8.14 27.87
CA ARG A 181 8.86 7.66 29.20
C ARG A 181 8.08 6.36 29.18
N ILE A 182 7.53 6.00 28.01
CA ILE A 182 6.61 4.88 27.83
C ILE A 182 7.37 3.66 27.34
N GLY A 183 7.01 2.50 27.85
CA GLY A 183 7.47 1.20 27.34
C GLY A 183 7.61 0.17 28.43
N LYS A 184 7.38 -1.08 28.05
CA LYS A 184 7.54 -2.27 28.88
C LYS A 184 9.03 -2.65 28.93
N ARG A 185 9.41 -3.40 29.95
CA ARG A 185 10.78 -3.92 30.06
C ARG A 185 11.07 -5.07 29.09
N LYS A 186 10.05 -5.89 28.83
CA LYS A 186 10.13 -7.07 27.95
C LYS A 186 8.77 -7.40 27.37
N TRP A 187 8.77 -8.10 26.26
CA TRP A 187 7.57 -8.68 25.66
C TRP A 187 7.03 -9.85 26.48
N ASP A 188 5.71 -10.07 26.39
CA ASP A 188 5.10 -11.35 26.74
C ASP A 188 5.28 -12.30 25.53
N LYS A 189 6.06 -13.36 25.72
CA LYS A 189 6.37 -14.32 24.65
C LYS A 189 5.15 -15.05 24.09
N ARG A 190 4.10 -15.24 24.87
CA ARG A 190 2.87 -15.90 24.41
C ARG A 190 2.14 -14.99 23.40
N LEU A 191 2.02 -13.73 23.75
CA LEU A 191 1.36 -12.74 22.87
C LEU A 191 2.16 -12.45 21.60
N ILE A 192 3.47 -12.68 21.58
CA ILE A 192 4.28 -12.57 20.35
C ILE A 192 3.83 -13.59 19.33
N MET A 193 3.68 -14.85 19.72
CA MET A 193 3.26 -15.92 18.80
C MET A 193 1.88 -15.63 18.21
N GLU A 194 0.93 -15.27 19.04
CA GLU A 194 -0.42 -14.87 18.62
C GLU A 194 -0.39 -13.67 17.67
N ALA A 195 0.44 -12.67 17.95
CA ALA A 195 0.58 -11.51 17.08
C ALA A 195 1.20 -11.87 15.72
N ILE A 196 2.17 -12.79 15.68
CA ILE A 196 2.77 -13.28 14.44
C ILE A 196 1.73 -14.04 13.61
N GLU A 197 0.95 -14.91 14.23
CA GLU A 197 -0.13 -15.63 13.56
C GLU A 197 -1.18 -14.68 12.96
N ASN A 198 -1.58 -13.65 13.72
CA ASN A 198 -2.60 -12.70 13.29
C ASN A 198 -2.10 -11.63 12.28
N ASN A 199 -0.82 -11.26 12.32
CA ASN A 199 -0.28 -10.14 11.53
C ASN A 199 0.84 -10.54 10.56
N GLY A 200 1.23 -11.81 10.50
CA GLY A 200 2.30 -12.31 9.64
C GLY A 200 3.70 -11.84 10.04
N GLY A 201 3.89 -11.42 11.29
CA GLY A 201 5.16 -10.89 11.82
C GLY A 201 5.36 -9.39 11.61
N GLY A 202 6.43 -8.85 12.20
CA GLY A 202 6.74 -7.42 12.14
C GLY A 202 5.75 -6.51 12.87
N TRP A 203 4.93 -7.08 13.76
CA TRP A 203 4.03 -6.38 14.66
C TRP A 203 3.64 -7.28 15.84
N TYR A 204 3.83 -6.79 17.05
CA TYR A 204 3.66 -7.61 18.25
C TYR A 204 2.42 -7.24 19.08
N GLY A 205 1.76 -6.12 18.81
CA GLY A 205 0.49 -5.75 19.41
C GLY A 205 0.53 -5.46 20.91
N GLN A 206 1.71 -5.33 21.49
CA GLN A 206 1.88 -5.23 22.93
C GLN A 206 2.21 -3.81 23.43
N GLY A 207 2.17 -2.82 22.55
CA GLY A 207 2.58 -1.44 22.85
C GLY A 207 4.09 -1.27 22.73
N TRP A 208 4.61 -0.29 23.43
CA TRP A 208 6.00 0.17 23.31
C TRP A 208 6.96 -0.69 24.13
N LEU A 209 8.13 -1.05 23.55
CA LEU A 209 9.19 -1.76 24.26
C LEU A 209 10.33 -0.80 24.66
N GLY A 210 10.95 -1.07 25.82
CA GLY A 210 12.08 -0.31 26.32
C GLY A 210 11.69 1.07 26.89
N LYS A 211 12.65 1.74 27.50
CA LYS A 211 12.51 3.11 28.02
C LYS A 211 13.74 3.92 27.62
N GLY A 212 13.61 5.23 27.59
CA GLY A 212 14.68 6.14 27.22
C GLY A 212 14.39 6.89 25.93
N LYS A 213 15.29 7.75 25.54
CA LYS A 213 15.17 8.53 24.30
C LYS A 213 15.17 7.61 23.07
N TRP A 214 14.43 8.02 22.08
CA TRP A 214 14.46 7.38 20.78
C TRP A 214 15.44 8.11 19.87
N GLU A 215 16.11 7.34 19.05
CA GLU A 215 16.95 7.83 17.95
C GLU A 215 16.23 7.51 16.63
N VAL A 216 16.13 8.50 15.76
CA VAL A 216 15.45 8.41 14.48
C VAL A 216 16.43 8.71 13.36
N VAL A 217 16.69 7.75 12.52
CA VAL A 217 17.66 7.84 11.44
C VAL A 217 17.03 7.44 10.11
N HIS A 218 17.33 8.17 9.04
CA HIS A 218 17.00 7.74 7.68
C HIS A 218 17.92 6.61 7.24
N THR A 219 17.36 5.55 6.69
CA THR A 219 18.10 4.35 6.29
C THR A 219 17.56 3.75 5.00
N THR A 220 18.24 2.72 4.52
CA THR A 220 17.78 1.83 3.45
C THR A 220 17.87 0.38 3.92
N ILE A 221 17.08 -0.48 3.29
CA ILE A 221 17.10 -1.92 3.56
C ILE A 221 17.98 -2.60 2.50
N GLY A 222 18.87 -3.46 2.94
CA GLY A 222 19.72 -4.26 2.05
C GLY A 222 18.93 -5.24 1.20
N LYS A 223 19.56 -5.81 0.17
CA LYS A 223 18.96 -6.85 -0.68
C LYS A 223 18.63 -8.14 0.09
N ASP A 224 19.24 -8.30 1.23
CA ASP A 224 19.05 -9.38 2.21
C ASP A 224 17.91 -9.10 3.21
N GLY A 225 17.20 -7.98 3.08
CA GLY A 225 16.15 -7.59 4.00
C GLY A 225 16.63 -6.98 5.31
N VAL A 226 17.94 -6.73 5.46
CA VAL A 226 18.54 -6.19 6.68
C VAL A 226 18.58 -4.67 6.67
N CYS A 227 18.15 -4.05 7.75
CA CYS A 227 18.27 -2.60 7.94
C CYS A 227 19.73 -2.19 8.08
N LYS A 228 20.22 -1.30 7.22
CA LYS A 228 21.63 -0.84 7.25
C LYS A 228 21.98 -0.03 8.49
N CYS A 229 21.01 0.49 9.23
CA CYS A 229 21.24 1.27 10.44
C CYS A 229 21.35 0.38 11.67
N CYS A 230 20.34 -0.43 11.98
CA CYS A 230 20.27 -1.22 13.21
C CYS A 230 20.61 -2.70 13.06
N GLY A 231 20.75 -3.20 11.83
CA GLY A 231 21.07 -4.61 11.56
C GLY A 231 19.89 -5.57 11.72
N VAL A 232 18.68 -5.08 12.01
CA VAL A 232 17.48 -5.93 12.13
C VAL A 232 17.04 -6.41 10.76
N HIS A 233 16.70 -7.70 10.66
CA HIS A 233 16.09 -8.29 9.50
C HIS A 233 14.58 -8.00 9.50
N LEU A 234 14.09 -7.30 8.46
CA LEU A 234 12.68 -6.98 8.35
C LEU A 234 11.89 -8.19 7.85
N THR A 235 10.70 -8.33 8.37
CA THR A 235 9.82 -9.45 8.07
C THR A 235 9.22 -9.32 6.67
N THR A 236 9.13 -10.46 6.00
CA THR A 236 8.31 -10.64 4.82
C THR A 236 6.97 -11.23 5.26
N ILE A 237 5.91 -10.47 5.08
CA ILE A 237 4.55 -10.94 5.39
C ILE A 237 4.08 -11.79 4.22
N ASP A 238 3.80 -13.06 4.46
CA ASP A 238 3.30 -13.96 3.44
C ASP A 238 1.87 -13.59 3.02
N LEU A 239 1.57 -13.84 1.75
CA LEU A 239 0.20 -13.73 1.25
C LEU A 239 -0.59 -14.94 1.73
N ASP A 240 -1.78 -14.71 2.23
CA ASP A 240 -2.68 -15.79 2.67
C ASP A 240 -2.98 -16.73 1.49
N PRO A 241 -2.78 -18.06 1.65
CA PRO A 241 -3.01 -19.03 0.58
C PRO A 241 -4.47 -19.08 0.12
N ILE A 242 -5.43 -18.89 1.03
CA ILE A 242 -6.87 -18.94 0.73
C ILE A 242 -7.26 -17.65 -0.02
N GLU A 243 -6.77 -16.48 0.44
CA GLU A 243 -6.97 -15.22 -0.28
C GLU A 243 -6.36 -15.28 -1.68
N THR A 244 -5.16 -15.87 -1.82
CA THR A 244 -4.50 -16.06 -3.13
C THR A 244 -5.32 -16.94 -4.06
N GLU A 245 -5.88 -18.03 -3.55
CA GLU A 245 -6.75 -18.90 -4.34
C GLU A 245 -8.06 -18.23 -4.72
N ASN A 246 -8.71 -17.54 -3.79
CA ASN A 246 -9.93 -16.77 -4.06
C ASN A 246 -9.68 -15.66 -5.07
N PHE A 247 -8.54 -15.00 -4.98
CA PHE A 247 -8.12 -13.99 -5.94
C PHE A 247 -7.92 -14.59 -7.34
N SER A 248 -7.27 -15.75 -7.44
CA SER A 248 -7.13 -16.49 -8.70
C SER A 248 -8.48 -16.84 -9.33
N LYS A 249 -9.43 -17.32 -8.51
CA LYS A 249 -10.82 -17.63 -8.96
C LYS A 249 -11.55 -16.37 -9.42
N SER A 250 -11.38 -15.25 -8.74
CA SER A 250 -11.99 -13.97 -9.11
C SER A 250 -11.46 -13.46 -10.44
N VAL A 251 -10.13 -13.52 -10.66
CA VAL A 251 -9.51 -13.16 -11.94
C VAL A 251 -10.02 -14.05 -13.06
N ALA A 252 -10.09 -15.36 -12.83
CA ALA A 252 -10.61 -16.32 -13.82
C ALA A 252 -12.07 -16.03 -14.19
N SER A 253 -12.93 -15.77 -13.18
CA SER A 253 -14.35 -15.47 -13.38
C SER A 253 -14.55 -14.18 -14.17
N LEU A 254 -13.81 -13.12 -13.84
CA LEU A 254 -13.86 -11.85 -14.54
C LEU A 254 -13.35 -11.99 -15.99
N ALA A 255 -12.27 -12.75 -16.20
CA ALA A 255 -11.73 -13.02 -17.52
C ALA A 255 -12.76 -13.80 -18.38
N LEU A 256 -13.38 -14.83 -17.84
CA LEU A 256 -14.41 -15.60 -18.54
C LEU A 256 -15.63 -14.76 -18.93
N MET A 257 -16.02 -13.79 -18.11
CA MET A 257 -17.12 -12.86 -18.43
C MET A 257 -16.76 -11.82 -19.49
N ARG A 258 -15.49 -11.41 -19.54
CA ARG A 258 -15.03 -10.33 -20.41
C ARG A 258 -14.46 -10.82 -21.75
N GLU A 259 -13.84 -12.01 -21.76
CA GLU A 259 -13.26 -12.61 -22.95
C GLU A 259 -14.33 -13.25 -23.85
N LYS A 260 -14.12 -13.16 -25.17
CA LYS A 260 -15.03 -13.71 -26.18
C LYS A 260 -14.89 -15.23 -26.27
N GLY A 261 -16.02 -15.92 -26.21
CA GLY A 261 -16.10 -17.37 -26.45
C GLY A 261 -15.31 -18.19 -25.43
N SER A 262 -14.67 -19.28 -25.88
CA SER A 262 -13.91 -20.22 -25.04
C SER A 262 -12.40 -19.90 -24.95
N ASN A 263 -11.98 -18.68 -25.34
CA ASN A 263 -10.54 -18.35 -25.45
C ASN A 263 -9.79 -18.50 -24.14
N PHE A 264 -10.36 -17.98 -23.07
CA PHE A 264 -9.71 -18.05 -21.76
C PHE A 264 -9.69 -19.48 -21.20
N LEU A 265 -10.73 -20.28 -21.44
CA LEU A 265 -10.74 -21.72 -21.09
C LEU A 265 -9.66 -22.52 -21.85
N LYS A 266 -9.42 -22.20 -23.11
CA LYS A 266 -8.34 -22.81 -23.88
C LYS A 266 -6.96 -22.47 -23.29
N PHE A 267 -6.81 -21.22 -22.84
CA PHE A 267 -5.59 -20.81 -22.16
C PHE A 267 -5.38 -21.54 -20.84
N GLN A 268 -6.43 -21.68 -20.02
CA GLN A 268 -6.33 -22.45 -18.78
C GLN A 268 -5.85 -23.89 -19.01
N LYS A 269 -6.45 -24.57 -20.01
CA LYS A 269 -6.04 -25.92 -20.40
C LYS A 269 -4.62 -25.98 -20.91
N TRP A 270 -4.19 -24.96 -21.66
CA TRP A 270 -2.83 -24.84 -22.15
C TRP A 270 -1.83 -24.66 -21.00
N LEU A 271 -2.17 -23.82 -20.00
CA LEU A 271 -1.36 -23.65 -18.79
C LEU A 271 -1.26 -24.94 -17.96
N ASP A 272 -2.34 -25.72 -17.87
CA ASP A 272 -2.34 -26.99 -17.15
C ASP A 272 -1.43 -28.03 -17.82
N TYR A 273 -1.32 -27.97 -19.14
CA TYR A 273 -0.51 -28.90 -19.91
C TYR A 273 0.99 -28.55 -19.95
N TYR A 274 1.34 -27.26 -20.12
CA TYR A 274 2.71 -26.82 -20.29
C TYR A 274 3.38 -26.28 -19.03
N GLY A 275 2.61 -25.92 -18.00
CA GLY A 275 3.11 -25.41 -16.73
C GLY A 275 3.76 -26.49 -15.84
N PRO A 276 4.29 -26.14 -14.68
CA PRO A 276 4.35 -24.77 -14.17
C PRO A 276 5.44 -23.89 -14.79
N PHE A 277 5.23 -22.57 -14.70
CA PHE A 277 6.21 -21.56 -15.10
C PHE A 277 6.75 -20.83 -13.86
N GLU A 278 8.04 -20.47 -13.87
CA GLU A 278 8.71 -19.74 -12.78
C GLU A 278 8.61 -18.22 -12.91
N ALA A 279 8.27 -17.74 -14.10
CA ALA A 279 8.05 -16.33 -14.38
C ALA A 279 7.10 -16.14 -15.57
N VAL A 280 6.43 -14.99 -15.61
CA VAL A 280 5.57 -14.56 -16.73
C VAL A 280 6.05 -13.22 -17.25
N VAL A 281 6.10 -13.05 -18.56
CA VAL A 281 6.50 -11.81 -19.23
C VAL A 281 5.32 -11.23 -19.99
N ASP A 282 4.97 -10.00 -19.67
CA ASP A 282 4.10 -9.15 -20.49
C ASP A 282 4.93 -8.61 -21.66
N ALA A 283 4.95 -9.37 -22.74
CA ALA A 283 5.80 -9.04 -23.88
C ALA A 283 5.33 -7.81 -24.66
N ALA A 284 4.06 -7.44 -24.52
CA ALA A 284 3.53 -6.23 -25.11
C ALA A 284 4.09 -4.98 -24.41
N ASN A 285 4.09 -4.96 -23.08
CA ASN A 285 4.65 -3.89 -22.28
C ASN A 285 6.17 -3.75 -22.50
N VAL A 286 6.89 -4.88 -22.51
CA VAL A 286 8.33 -4.91 -22.79
C VAL A 286 8.63 -4.34 -24.19
N GLY A 287 7.90 -4.79 -25.21
CA GLY A 287 8.12 -4.37 -26.60
C GLY A 287 7.78 -2.89 -26.87
N LEU A 288 6.87 -2.30 -26.08
CA LEU A 288 6.46 -0.89 -26.20
C LEU A 288 7.29 0.06 -25.36
N PHE A 289 8.14 -0.44 -24.47
CA PHE A 289 8.88 0.38 -23.53
C PHE A 289 9.69 1.51 -24.19
N GLY A 290 9.41 2.76 -23.78
CA GLY A 290 10.09 3.96 -24.26
C GLY A 290 9.88 4.28 -25.75
N GLN A 291 8.89 3.64 -26.40
CA GLN A 291 8.63 3.79 -27.82
C GLN A 291 7.12 3.82 -28.10
N GLY A 292 6.71 4.64 -29.06
CA GLY A 292 5.31 4.66 -29.52
C GLY A 292 4.89 3.46 -30.37
N ARG A 293 5.80 2.52 -30.63
CA ARG A 293 5.57 1.33 -31.47
C ARG A 293 6.29 0.10 -30.89
N PHE A 294 5.72 -1.07 -31.13
CA PHE A 294 6.29 -2.34 -30.69
C PHE A 294 7.66 -2.62 -31.35
N MET A 295 8.64 -2.99 -30.53
CA MET A 295 10.01 -3.29 -30.93
C MET A 295 10.37 -4.73 -30.50
N PRO A 296 10.35 -5.72 -31.44
CA PRO A 296 10.53 -7.13 -31.12
C PRO A 296 11.84 -7.46 -30.41
N HIS A 297 12.93 -6.77 -30.75
CA HIS A 297 14.25 -7.01 -30.16
C HIS A 297 14.28 -6.76 -28.64
N LYS A 298 13.41 -5.92 -28.11
CA LYS A 298 13.31 -5.73 -26.65
C LYS A 298 12.74 -6.96 -25.95
N ALA A 299 12.03 -7.81 -26.67
CA ALA A 299 11.52 -9.07 -26.15
C ALA A 299 12.63 -10.09 -25.84
N THR A 300 13.91 -9.80 -26.18
CA THR A 300 15.08 -10.55 -25.69
C THR A 300 15.19 -10.59 -24.18
N VAL A 301 14.47 -9.71 -23.48
CA VAL A 301 14.24 -9.76 -22.02
C VAL A 301 13.90 -11.18 -21.55
N ALA A 302 13.08 -11.91 -22.32
CA ALA A 302 12.74 -13.30 -22.00
C ALA A 302 13.95 -14.25 -22.03
N ASN A 303 14.94 -14.00 -22.88
CA ASN A 303 16.18 -14.79 -22.93
C ASN A 303 17.05 -14.52 -21.69
N GLU A 304 17.13 -13.27 -21.23
CA GLU A 304 17.85 -12.89 -20.02
C GLU A 304 17.20 -13.51 -18.77
N ILE A 305 15.88 -13.53 -18.71
CA ILE A 305 15.15 -14.17 -17.62
C ILE A 305 15.41 -15.67 -17.64
N HIS A 306 15.31 -16.32 -18.78
CA HIS A 306 15.63 -17.74 -18.95
C HIS A 306 16.98 -18.13 -18.34
N GLN A 307 18.01 -17.32 -18.56
CA GLN A 307 19.35 -17.58 -18.01
C GLN A 307 19.39 -17.42 -16.47
N ARG A 308 18.53 -16.60 -15.90
CA ARG A 308 18.49 -16.31 -14.46
C ARG A 308 17.60 -17.25 -13.66
N LEU A 309 16.62 -17.88 -14.31
CA LEU A 309 15.72 -18.82 -13.63
C LEU A 309 16.46 -20.09 -13.18
N PRO A 310 16.14 -20.64 -12.00
CA PRO A 310 16.77 -21.86 -11.47
C PRO A 310 16.63 -23.05 -12.40
N SER A 311 15.46 -23.26 -12.99
CA SER A 311 15.19 -24.39 -13.91
C SER A 311 15.83 -24.26 -15.26
N LYS A 312 16.31 -23.08 -15.63
CA LYS A 312 16.75 -22.76 -16.99
C LYS A 312 15.69 -23.01 -18.06
N LYS A 313 14.41 -23.00 -17.67
CA LYS A 313 13.28 -22.99 -18.60
C LYS A 313 12.94 -21.57 -19.01
N PHE A 314 12.32 -21.42 -20.18
CA PHE A 314 11.83 -20.11 -20.58
C PHE A 314 10.67 -19.65 -19.67
N PRO A 315 10.58 -18.34 -19.35
CA PRO A 315 9.39 -17.78 -18.73
C PRO A 315 8.21 -17.91 -19.70
N LEU A 316 7.00 -17.92 -19.17
CA LEU A 316 5.81 -17.80 -20.02
C LEU A 316 5.77 -16.39 -20.64
N ILE A 317 5.66 -16.34 -21.95
CA ILE A 317 5.59 -15.10 -22.72
C ILE A 317 4.17 -14.91 -23.22
N ILE A 318 3.50 -13.87 -22.79
CA ILE A 318 2.17 -13.52 -23.27
C ILE A 318 2.29 -12.39 -24.28
N LEU A 319 1.77 -12.62 -25.48
CA LEU A 319 1.81 -11.64 -26.56
C LEU A 319 0.58 -11.74 -27.43
N HIS A 320 -0.03 -10.59 -27.73
CA HIS A 320 -1.23 -10.54 -28.57
C HIS A 320 -0.90 -11.00 -30.00
N ASN A 321 -1.77 -11.82 -30.58
CA ASN A 321 -1.60 -12.43 -31.92
C ASN A 321 -1.32 -11.39 -33.03
N LYS A 322 -1.87 -10.18 -32.93
CA LYS A 322 -1.55 -9.07 -33.85
C LYS A 322 -0.05 -8.70 -33.87
N ARG A 323 0.67 -8.97 -32.80
CA ARG A 323 2.08 -8.59 -32.63
C ARG A 323 3.05 -9.70 -33.03
N ILE A 324 2.54 -10.88 -33.40
CA ILE A 324 3.31 -12.02 -33.85
C ILE A 324 3.37 -12.07 -35.38
N LYS A 325 2.50 -11.32 -36.06
CA LYS A 325 2.35 -11.27 -37.51
C LYS A 325 2.68 -9.89 -38.07
N GLY A 326 3.10 -9.83 -39.34
CA GLY A 326 3.37 -8.59 -40.08
C GLY A 326 4.85 -8.41 -40.39
N ASP A 327 5.16 -7.50 -41.33
CA ASP A 327 6.46 -7.33 -42.01
C ASP A 327 7.65 -7.31 -41.05
N LYS A 328 7.52 -6.66 -39.88
CA LYS A 328 8.61 -6.63 -38.91
C LYS A 328 8.85 -7.97 -38.21
N MET A 329 7.79 -8.77 -38.00
CA MET A 329 7.91 -10.08 -37.38
C MET A 329 8.38 -11.14 -38.39
N ASP A 330 8.28 -10.85 -39.65
CA ASP A 330 8.78 -11.70 -40.74
C ASP A 330 10.27 -11.50 -41.00
N GLU A 331 10.91 -10.49 -40.42
CA GLU A 331 12.36 -10.36 -40.38
C GLU A 331 13.02 -11.61 -39.76
N PRO A 332 14.10 -12.17 -40.35
CA PRO A 332 14.68 -13.46 -39.92
C PRO A 332 15.02 -13.52 -38.41
N ILE A 333 15.52 -12.43 -37.85
CA ILE A 333 15.90 -12.33 -36.41
C ILE A 333 14.65 -12.44 -35.49
N ASN A 334 13.58 -11.74 -35.84
CA ASN A 334 12.36 -11.74 -35.07
C ASN A 334 11.61 -13.06 -35.19
N ARG A 335 11.60 -13.64 -36.39
CA ARG A 335 11.03 -14.96 -36.65
C ARG A 335 11.75 -16.03 -35.83
N ALA A 336 13.08 -16.05 -35.87
CA ALA A 336 13.89 -17.00 -35.10
C ALA A 336 13.62 -16.90 -33.58
N LEU A 337 13.35 -15.69 -33.08
CA LEU A 337 12.99 -15.48 -31.66
C LEU A 337 11.64 -16.11 -31.35
N ILE A 338 10.62 -15.87 -32.17
CA ILE A 338 9.29 -16.45 -32.02
C ILE A 338 9.33 -17.97 -32.11
N ASP A 339 10.06 -18.50 -33.08
CA ASP A 339 10.21 -19.96 -33.26
C ASP A 339 10.91 -20.58 -32.04
N LYS A 340 11.91 -19.92 -31.49
CA LYS A 340 12.59 -20.37 -30.27
C LYS A 340 11.62 -20.48 -29.08
N TRP A 341 10.74 -19.47 -28.88
CA TRP A 341 9.77 -19.49 -27.80
C TRP A 341 8.65 -20.51 -28.02
N ASN A 342 8.20 -20.68 -29.27
CA ASN A 342 7.22 -21.70 -29.64
C ASN A 342 7.77 -23.11 -29.41
N ASN A 343 9.00 -23.38 -29.86
CA ASN A 343 9.64 -24.67 -29.68
C ASN A 343 9.90 -25.04 -28.23
N ALA A 344 10.05 -24.01 -27.37
CA ALA A 344 10.16 -24.18 -25.93
C ALA A 344 8.78 -24.28 -25.23
N ASN A 345 7.66 -24.20 -25.97
CA ASN A 345 6.29 -24.14 -25.41
C ASN A 345 6.12 -23.00 -24.40
N ALA A 346 6.81 -21.90 -24.62
CA ALA A 346 6.84 -20.76 -23.70
C ALA A 346 6.03 -19.55 -24.19
N LEU A 347 5.59 -19.55 -25.44
CA LEU A 347 4.80 -18.47 -26.02
C LEU A 347 3.31 -18.82 -26.06
N TYR A 348 2.50 -17.98 -25.44
CA TYR A 348 1.06 -18.00 -25.63
C TYR A 348 0.60 -16.77 -26.40
N ALA A 349 0.05 -16.98 -27.60
CA ALA A 349 -0.50 -15.92 -28.43
C ALA A 349 -1.97 -15.67 -28.05
N THR A 350 -2.27 -14.54 -27.43
CA THR A 350 -3.65 -14.19 -27.09
C THR A 350 -4.46 -13.90 -28.34
N PRO A 351 -5.71 -14.39 -28.44
CA PRO A 351 -6.54 -14.23 -29.61
C PRO A 351 -6.88 -12.76 -29.91
N SER A 352 -7.23 -12.48 -31.17
CA SER A 352 -7.66 -11.14 -31.56
C SER A 352 -8.92 -10.72 -30.83
N GLY A 353 -8.87 -9.54 -30.20
CA GLY A 353 -9.95 -8.97 -29.39
C GLY A 353 -9.93 -9.37 -27.92
N SER A 354 -8.94 -10.18 -27.51
CA SER A 354 -8.66 -10.46 -26.10
C SER A 354 -7.84 -9.33 -25.45
N ASN A 355 -7.96 -9.20 -24.13
CA ASN A 355 -7.09 -8.36 -23.34
C ASN A 355 -6.00 -9.24 -22.67
N ASP A 356 -4.73 -9.01 -23.05
CA ASP A 356 -3.57 -9.77 -22.58
C ASP A 356 -3.42 -9.74 -21.05
N ASP A 357 -3.92 -8.69 -20.39
CA ASP A 357 -3.78 -8.48 -18.95
C ASP A 357 -4.39 -9.62 -18.13
N TRP A 358 -5.54 -10.15 -18.54
CA TRP A 358 -6.15 -11.31 -17.89
C TRP A 358 -5.27 -12.55 -17.97
N TYR A 359 -4.58 -12.73 -19.10
CA TYR A 359 -3.78 -13.92 -19.36
C TYR A 359 -2.51 -13.94 -18.53
N TRP A 360 -1.71 -12.87 -18.58
CA TRP A 360 -0.47 -12.84 -17.81
C TRP A 360 -0.73 -12.74 -16.31
N LEU A 361 -1.76 -12.00 -15.87
CA LEU A 361 -2.11 -11.90 -14.45
C LEU A 361 -2.54 -13.26 -13.89
N TYR A 362 -3.48 -13.93 -14.56
CA TYR A 362 -3.96 -15.24 -14.12
C TYR A 362 -2.83 -16.27 -14.04
N ALA A 363 -1.96 -16.33 -15.04
CA ALA A 363 -0.83 -17.25 -15.05
C ALA A 363 0.14 -16.99 -13.89
N ALA A 364 0.47 -15.72 -13.62
CA ALA A 364 1.36 -15.33 -12.54
C ALA A 364 0.80 -15.69 -11.17
N ILE A 365 -0.52 -15.47 -10.95
CA ILE A 365 -1.20 -15.85 -9.70
C ILE A 365 -1.26 -17.36 -9.56
N LYS A 366 -1.68 -18.08 -10.61
CA LYS A 366 -1.81 -19.54 -10.60
C LYS A 366 -0.53 -20.24 -10.23
N PHE A 367 0.59 -19.81 -10.78
CA PHE A 367 1.90 -20.40 -10.53
C PHE A 367 2.66 -19.73 -9.37
N LYS A 368 2.07 -18.70 -8.73
CA LYS A 368 2.71 -17.94 -7.63
C LYS A 368 4.11 -17.47 -8.01
N CYS A 369 4.27 -17.01 -9.25
CA CYS A 369 5.56 -16.67 -9.84
C CYS A 369 5.69 -15.17 -10.15
N LEU A 370 6.90 -14.75 -10.53
CA LEU A 370 7.19 -13.36 -10.85
C LEU A 370 6.53 -12.95 -12.17
N LEU A 371 6.04 -11.71 -12.21
CA LEU A 371 5.47 -11.07 -13.38
C LEU A 371 6.34 -9.90 -13.82
N ILE A 372 6.85 -9.96 -15.03
CA ILE A 372 7.72 -8.94 -15.60
C ILE A 372 6.87 -7.98 -16.43
N THR A 373 6.58 -6.81 -15.87
CA THR A 373 5.85 -5.72 -16.52
C THR A 373 6.07 -4.40 -15.80
N ASN A 374 6.05 -3.29 -16.55
CA ASN A 374 6.01 -1.94 -16.00
C ASN A 374 4.58 -1.39 -15.93
N ASP A 375 3.56 -2.21 -16.25
CA ASP A 375 2.17 -1.80 -16.15
C ASP A 375 1.83 -1.45 -14.70
N GLU A 376 1.22 -0.27 -14.50
CA GLU A 376 0.79 0.19 -13.19
C GLU A 376 -0.50 -0.47 -12.72
N MET A 377 -1.17 -1.21 -13.60
CA MET A 377 -2.39 -1.97 -13.28
C MET A 377 -3.45 -1.09 -12.58
N ARG A 378 -3.66 0.13 -13.11
CA ARG A 378 -4.61 1.13 -12.54
C ARG A 378 -5.97 1.14 -13.20
N ASP A 379 -6.13 0.42 -14.31
CA ASP A 379 -7.35 0.38 -15.08
C ASP A 379 -8.52 -0.17 -14.25
N HIS A 380 -9.75 0.22 -14.62
CA HIS A 380 -10.96 -0.22 -13.91
C HIS A 380 -11.12 -1.74 -13.87
N LEU A 381 -10.41 -2.47 -14.71
CA LEU A 381 -10.36 -3.93 -14.66
C LEU A 381 -9.74 -4.42 -13.36
N PHE A 382 -8.65 -3.79 -12.94
CA PHE A 382 -7.95 -4.12 -11.71
C PHE A 382 -8.67 -3.61 -10.46
N GLN A 383 -9.44 -2.52 -10.57
CA GLN A 383 -10.29 -2.00 -9.49
C GLN A 383 -11.40 -2.99 -9.10
N LEU A 384 -11.84 -3.85 -10.02
CA LEU A 384 -12.84 -4.89 -9.74
C LEU A 384 -12.29 -6.05 -8.88
N LEU A 385 -10.97 -6.15 -8.72
CA LEU A 385 -10.31 -7.24 -8.01
C LEU A 385 -10.21 -7.04 -6.49
N GLY A 386 -10.73 -5.94 -5.98
CA GLY A 386 -10.67 -5.59 -4.57
C GLY A 386 -9.38 -4.85 -4.18
N ASN A 387 -9.51 -3.96 -3.20
CA ASN A 387 -8.47 -2.96 -2.90
C ASN A 387 -7.35 -3.47 -1.98
N ASP A 388 -7.55 -4.59 -1.27
CA ASP A 388 -6.62 -4.96 -0.19
C ASP A 388 -5.58 -6.02 -0.59
N PHE A 389 -5.98 -7.06 -1.31
CA PHE A 389 -5.10 -8.18 -1.65
C PHE A 389 -4.20 -7.86 -2.86
N PHE A 390 -4.77 -7.27 -3.92
CA PHE A 390 -4.05 -7.05 -5.17
C PHE A 390 -2.79 -6.17 -5.03
N PRO A 391 -2.79 -5.05 -4.29
CA PRO A 391 -1.58 -4.27 -4.04
C PRO A 391 -0.48 -5.08 -3.32
N LYS A 392 -0.86 -5.94 -2.37
CA LYS A 392 0.09 -6.84 -1.68
C LYS A 392 0.69 -7.87 -2.63
N TRP A 393 -0.15 -8.48 -3.46
CA TRP A 393 0.30 -9.43 -4.48
C TRP A 393 1.25 -8.76 -5.48
N LYS A 394 0.87 -7.61 -6.00
CA LYS A 394 1.67 -6.82 -6.94
C LYS A 394 3.05 -6.50 -6.39
N GLU A 395 3.13 -6.01 -5.15
CA GLU A 395 4.40 -5.70 -4.49
C GLU A 395 5.34 -6.90 -4.42
N ARG A 396 4.79 -8.10 -4.26
CA ARG A 396 5.56 -9.33 -4.07
C ARG A 396 5.96 -10.02 -5.37
N HIS A 397 5.23 -9.78 -6.45
CA HIS A 397 5.38 -10.56 -7.68
C HIS A 397 5.76 -9.71 -8.90
N GLN A 398 5.53 -8.39 -8.89
CA GLN A 398 5.89 -7.54 -10.01
C GLN A 398 7.39 -7.27 -10.05
N VAL A 399 8.03 -7.63 -11.17
CA VAL A 399 9.39 -7.22 -11.53
C VAL A 399 9.29 -6.12 -12.56
N ARG A 400 9.77 -4.93 -12.20
CA ARG A 400 9.90 -3.82 -13.15
C ARG A 400 11.22 -3.93 -13.90
N PHE A 401 11.30 -3.31 -15.06
CA PHE A 401 12.50 -3.31 -15.87
C PHE A 401 12.79 -1.93 -16.47
N SER A 402 14.04 -1.69 -16.72
CA SER A 402 14.58 -0.60 -17.51
C SER A 402 15.64 -1.14 -18.46
N PHE A 403 16.18 -0.30 -19.32
CA PHE A 403 17.29 -0.67 -20.18
C PHE A 403 18.46 0.25 -19.87
N SER A 404 19.67 -0.33 -19.78
CA SER A 404 20.90 0.43 -19.64
C SER A 404 21.21 1.19 -20.94
N ASP A 405 22.18 2.09 -20.91
CA ASP A 405 22.66 2.82 -22.08
C ASP A 405 23.17 1.88 -23.18
N THR A 406 23.62 0.68 -22.80
CA THR A 406 24.04 -0.39 -23.75
C THR A 406 22.86 -1.20 -24.30
N GLY A 407 21.64 -0.89 -23.90
CA GLY A 407 20.43 -1.62 -24.33
C GLY A 407 20.17 -2.94 -23.57
N SER A 408 20.96 -3.28 -22.57
CA SER A 408 20.77 -4.47 -21.75
C SER A 408 19.65 -4.24 -20.71
N PRO A 409 18.77 -5.25 -20.48
CA PRO A 409 17.70 -5.10 -19.50
C PRO A 409 18.24 -5.11 -18.07
N VAL A 410 17.73 -4.19 -17.28
CA VAL A 410 17.95 -4.09 -15.83
C VAL A 410 16.65 -4.42 -15.13
N PHE A 411 16.64 -5.43 -14.25
CA PHE A 411 15.47 -5.86 -13.53
C PHE A 411 15.44 -5.28 -12.13
N HIS A 412 14.31 -4.66 -11.76
CA HIS A 412 14.02 -4.16 -10.43
C HIS A 412 13.15 -5.18 -9.70
N MET A 413 13.80 -5.98 -8.88
CA MET A 413 13.16 -7.09 -8.17
C MET A 413 12.19 -6.59 -7.09
N PRO A 414 11.17 -7.39 -6.73
CA PRO A 414 10.36 -7.13 -5.56
C PRO A 414 11.19 -6.88 -4.31
N PRO A 415 10.67 -6.10 -3.35
CA PRO A 415 11.40 -5.82 -2.12
C PRO A 415 11.69 -7.11 -1.34
N PRO A 416 12.84 -7.18 -0.65
CA PRO A 416 13.21 -8.35 0.15
C PRO A 416 12.38 -8.51 1.43
N CYS A 417 11.62 -7.49 1.80
CA CYS A 417 10.72 -7.47 2.95
C CYS A 417 9.42 -6.74 2.59
N SER A 418 8.38 -6.91 3.39
CA SER A 418 7.13 -6.18 3.19
C SER A 418 7.31 -4.69 3.47
N VAL A 419 6.87 -3.86 2.51
CA VAL A 419 6.99 -2.39 2.59
C VAL A 419 5.80 -1.83 3.37
N VAL A 420 5.82 -2.02 4.66
CA VAL A 420 4.83 -1.52 5.63
C VAL A 420 5.57 -1.10 6.90
N ILE A 421 4.91 -0.35 7.78
CA ILE A 421 5.45 -0.07 9.11
C ILE A 421 5.70 -1.39 9.84
N GLN A 422 6.91 -1.57 10.37
CA GLN A 422 7.30 -2.78 11.09
C GLN A 422 7.88 -2.45 12.46
N GLU A 423 7.46 -3.24 13.44
CA GLU A 423 8.04 -3.31 14.76
C GLU A 423 8.93 -4.56 14.82
N SER A 424 10.13 -4.46 15.38
CA SER A 424 11.03 -5.61 15.55
C SER A 424 10.91 -6.22 16.94
N GLU A 425 11.45 -7.43 17.12
CA GLU A 425 11.48 -8.12 18.40
C GLU A 425 12.29 -7.33 19.45
N GLU A 426 13.29 -6.56 19.02
CA GLU A 426 14.07 -5.66 19.87
C GLU A 426 13.32 -4.35 20.20
N GLY A 427 12.12 -4.15 19.66
CA GLY A 427 11.33 -2.94 19.83
C GLY A 427 11.78 -1.79 18.93
N HIS A 428 12.55 -2.08 17.87
CA HIS A 428 12.89 -1.07 16.87
C HIS A 428 11.72 -0.91 15.89
N TRP A 429 11.57 0.30 15.37
CA TRP A 429 10.54 0.62 14.40
C TRP A 429 11.14 0.96 13.04
N HIS A 430 10.50 0.49 12.00
CA HIS A 430 10.90 0.77 10.62
C HIS A 430 9.69 1.29 9.87
N VAL A 431 9.81 2.49 9.31
CA VAL A 431 8.70 3.17 8.61
C VAL A 431 9.14 3.47 7.18
N PRO A 432 8.49 2.88 6.17
CA PRO A 432 8.78 3.18 4.77
C PRO A 432 8.17 4.53 4.38
N ILE A 433 8.95 5.40 3.73
CA ILE A 433 8.54 6.75 3.34
C ILE A 433 8.33 6.81 1.82
N GLU A 434 7.30 7.53 1.38
CA GLU A 434 7.12 7.86 -0.02
C GLU A 434 8.23 8.80 -0.50
N THR A 435 8.75 8.54 -1.70
CA THR A 435 9.78 9.36 -2.35
C THR A 435 9.32 9.73 -3.75
N GLU A 436 9.66 10.93 -4.21
CA GLU A 436 9.32 11.42 -5.55
C GLU A 436 9.96 10.61 -6.68
N LEU A 437 11.02 9.88 -6.40
CA LEU A 437 11.72 9.03 -7.35
C LEU A 437 10.95 7.74 -7.59
N ASN A 438 10.41 7.60 -8.79
CA ASN A 438 9.63 6.44 -9.26
C ASN A 438 10.42 5.13 -9.36
N TYR A 439 11.73 5.12 -9.09
CA TYR A 439 12.56 3.93 -9.15
C TYR A 439 12.79 3.39 -7.74
N GLU A 440 12.30 2.18 -7.52
CA GLU A 440 12.27 1.49 -6.22
C GLU A 440 13.66 1.06 -5.69
N SER A 441 14.74 1.41 -6.39
CA SER A 441 16.11 1.01 -6.02
C SER A 441 16.64 1.66 -4.73
N GLU A 442 16.03 2.76 -4.30
CA GLU A 442 16.43 3.45 -3.06
C GLU A 442 15.23 3.81 -2.19
N ARG A 443 14.50 2.80 -1.75
CA ARG A 443 13.43 3.02 -0.77
C ARG A 443 14.00 3.61 0.50
N ARG A 444 13.49 4.79 0.88
CA ARG A 444 13.87 5.43 2.13
C ARG A 444 12.99 4.92 3.27
N TRP A 445 13.63 4.64 4.37
CA TRP A 445 13.00 4.19 5.60
C TRP A 445 13.44 5.07 6.78
N LEU A 446 12.57 5.21 7.77
CA LEU A 446 13.00 5.60 9.11
C LEU A 446 13.36 4.34 9.87
N CYS A 447 14.53 4.33 10.47
CA CYS A 447 14.91 3.40 11.50
C CYS A 447 14.84 4.12 12.83
N ILE A 448 14.06 3.60 13.76
CA ILE A 448 13.77 4.23 15.03
C ILE A 448 14.13 3.23 16.13
N THR A 449 15.14 3.55 16.92
CA THR A 449 15.69 2.68 17.97
C THR A 449 15.73 3.39 19.31
N ARG A 450 15.80 2.65 20.41
CA ARG A 450 16.13 3.27 21.68
C ARG A 450 17.60 3.67 21.68
N ALA A 451 17.89 4.91 22.02
CA ALA A 451 19.26 5.37 22.23
C ALA A 451 19.95 4.46 23.25
N LYS A 452 21.11 3.92 22.89
CA LYS A 452 21.91 3.16 23.84
C LYS A 452 22.26 4.09 24.99
N LEU A 453 21.93 3.71 26.21
CA LEU A 453 22.50 4.34 27.40
C LEU A 453 23.99 4.12 27.30
N ASP A 454 24.76 5.17 27.04
CA ASP A 454 26.19 5.15 27.20
C ASP A 454 26.45 4.66 28.63
N MET A 455 26.96 3.45 28.75
CA MET A 455 27.55 2.99 30.00
C MET A 455 28.68 3.97 30.27
N VAL A 456 28.44 4.92 31.16
CA VAL A 456 29.44 5.80 31.70
C VAL A 456 30.60 4.89 32.10
N ARG A 457 31.68 4.93 31.30
CA ARG A 457 32.95 4.38 31.71
C ARG A 457 33.25 5.07 33.02
N LYS A 458 33.07 4.38 34.13
CA LYS A 458 33.72 4.73 35.38
C LYS A 458 35.18 4.52 35.10
N ASP A 459 35.86 5.60 34.76
CA ASP A 459 37.30 5.70 34.90
C ASP A 459 37.61 5.48 36.38
N CYS A 460 37.93 4.26 36.71
CA CYS A 460 38.59 3.92 37.97
C CYS A 460 40.08 4.17 37.76
N SER A 461 40.48 5.43 37.88
CA SER A 461 41.86 5.78 38.12
C SER A 461 42.22 5.37 39.55
N THR A 462 42.83 4.23 39.69
CA THR A 462 43.68 3.95 40.85
C THR A 462 45.02 3.47 40.36
N THR A 463 45.96 4.27 40.72
CA THR A 463 47.41 4.13 40.62
C THR A 463 47.94 2.87 41.28
N SER A 464 48.98 2.37 40.66
CA SER A 464 50.25 1.84 41.21
C SER A 464 50.45 0.34 41.20
N LYS A 465 51.49 0.05 40.48
CA LYS A 465 52.75 -0.62 40.83
C LYS A 465 52.84 -2.14 40.77
N ASP A 466 53.78 -2.50 39.88
CA ASP A 466 54.74 -3.59 39.94
C ASP A 466 54.29 -5.06 39.84
N SER A 467 54.69 -5.69 38.81
CA SER A 467 55.79 -6.61 38.61
C SER A 467 55.47 -7.77 37.66
N LYS A 468 56.28 -7.80 36.62
CA LYS A 468 56.95 -8.89 35.86
C LYS A 468 56.22 -10.20 35.49
N PRO A 469 56.62 -10.78 34.37
CA PRO A 469 55.83 -11.77 33.58
C PRO A 469 56.29 -13.20 33.86
N LEU A 470 55.44 -14.17 33.63
CA LEU A 470 55.84 -15.56 33.50
C LEU A 470 55.11 -16.28 32.35
N GLN A 471 55.95 -16.92 31.61
CA GLN A 471 55.89 -17.70 30.41
C GLN A 471 54.75 -18.71 30.24
N LYS A 472 54.40 -18.86 28.96
CA LYS A 472 54.10 -20.08 28.14
C LYS A 472 53.78 -21.40 28.86
N ALA A 473 52.68 -22.02 28.38
CA ALA A 473 52.71 -23.44 27.99
C ALA A 473 51.62 -23.77 26.97
N GLU A 474 52.09 -24.30 25.87
CA GLU A 474 51.37 -25.04 24.85
C GLU A 474 50.88 -26.39 25.38
N CYS A 475 49.77 -26.92 24.81
CA CYS A 475 49.55 -28.31 24.38
C CYS A 475 48.13 -28.44 23.88
N ALA A 476 47.83 -28.60 22.65
CA ALA A 476 48.01 -29.69 21.70
C ALA A 476 47.02 -30.86 21.90
N ARG A 477 46.16 -31.01 20.87
CA ARG A 477 45.67 -32.22 20.19
C ARG A 477 44.92 -33.30 20.97
N SER A 478 43.74 -33.68 20.48
CA SER A 478 43.42 -34.78 19.53
C SER A 478 41.92 -35.04 19.58
N ALA A 479 41.15 -35.00 18.55
CA ALA A 479 40.95 -36.06 17.50
C ALA A 479 40.34 -37.37 18.03
N THR A 480 39.28 -37.68 17.35
CA THR A 480 38.72 -38.97 16.85
C THR A 480 37.38 -39.41 17.46
N ARG A 481 36.35 -39.41 16.61
CA ARG A 481 35.78 -40.55 15.81
C ARG A 481 34.86 -41.51 16.54
N ASN A 482 33.81 -41.70 15.85
CA ASN A 482 32.93 -42.89 15.56
C ASN A 482 31.58 -42.86 16.29
N ALA A 483 30.51 -42.85 15.57
CA ALA A 483 29.89 -43.73 14.53
C ALA A 483 28.93 -44.74 15.14
N SER A 484 27.82 -44.77 14.45
CA SER A 484 26.85 -45.88 14.26
C SER A 484 25.88 -46.17 15.42
N ALA A 485 24.62 -46.05 15.18
CA ALA A 485 23.64 -46.87 14.47
C ALA A 485 22.63 -47.56 15.43
N LYS A 486 21.39 -47.59 14.96
CA LYS A 486 20.25 -48.44 15.33
C LYS A 486 19.53 -48.10 16.65
N GLU A 487 18.25 -47.83 16.69
CA GLU A 487 17.07 -48.46 16.04
C GLU A 487 16.05 -47.39 15.67
#